data_2018b6e6d05cf2512f8bd8e3f9ef8481
#
_entry.id   2018b6e6d05cf2512f8bd8e3f9ef8481
#
_cell.length_a   1.000
_cell.length_b   1.000
_cell.length_c   1.000
_cell.angle_alpha   90.00
_cell.angle_beta   90.00
_cell.angle_gamma   90.00
#
_symmetry.space_group_name_H-M   'P 1'
#
loop_
_entity.id
_entity.type
_entity.pdbx_description
1 polymer ?
#
loop_
_entity_poly.entity_id
_entity_poly.type
_entity_poly.pdbx_seq_one_letter_code
_entity_poly.pdbx_strand_id
1 'polypeptide(L)'
;MIKIVFSNLLFMFAFLPANIILYFLARNFKVKNIILIIFSLVFYSWGEPVFVALLIFSSFIGYIFAMQIHKSETEQQKKMYLIISLIINIGLLGIFKYTGFFVNNLNALLPIDLPVPNISLPIGISFYTFQIVSYVADVYCNRVKAQESFPKFLMYVS
;
A
#
# COMPACT_ATOMS: atom_id res chain seq x y z
N MET A 1 0.08 16.13 -19.01
CA MET A 1 -0.93 15.48 -18.14
C MET A 1 -0.89 16.18 -16.78
N ILE A 2 -2.00 16.76 -16.35
CA ILE A 2 -2.07 17.49 -15.05
C ILE A 2 -2.07 16.43 -13.96
N LYS A 3 -0.96 16.32 -13.19
CA LYS A 3 -0.92 15.48 -12.01
C LYS A 3 -1.76 16.17 -10.92
N ILE A 4 -2.80 15.52 -10.46
CA ILE A 4 -3.55 16.02 -9.30
C ILE A 4 -2.74 15.64 -8.05
N VAL A 5 -2.27 16.68 -7.36
CA VAL A 5 -1.60 16.57 -6.06
C VAL A 5 -2.56 17.13 -5.01
N PHE A 6 -2.44 16.70 -3.75
CA PHE A 6 -3.26 17.22 -2.63
C PHE A 6 -3.35 18.75 -2.55
N SER A 7 -2.31 19.45 -3.01
CA SER A 7 -2.25 20.91 -3.08
C SER A 7 -2.97 21.53 -4.29
N ASN A 8 -3.58 20.72 -5.16
CA ASN A 8 -4.27 21.23 -6.34
C ASN A 8 -5.66 21.76 -5.95
N LEU A 9 -6.01 22.95 -6.43
CA LEU A 9 -7.32 23.58 -6.27
C LEU A 9 -8.46 22.64 -6.69
N LEU A 10 -8.28 21.84 -7.72
CA LEU A 10 -9.30 20.90 -8.20
C LEU A 10 -9.56 19.77 -7.19
N PHE A 11 -8.52 19.30 -6.47
CA PHE A 11 -8.69 18.35 -5.39
C PHE A 11 -9.50 18.97 -4.24
N MET A 12 -9.11 20.17 -3.81
CA MET A 12 -9.68 20.81 -2.63
C MET A 12 -11.13 21.28 -2.84
N PHE A 13 -11.46 21.82 -4.03
CA PHE A 13 -12.75 22.45 -4.28
C PHE A 13 -13.76 21.59 -5.06
N ALA A 14 -13.31 20.55 -5.74
CA ALA A 14 -14.19 19.64 -6.49
C ALA A 14 -14.18 18.22 -5.93
N PHE A 15 -13.02 17.59 -5.87
CA PHE A 15 -12.90 16.18 -5.53
C PHE A 15 -13.28 15.88 -4.07
N LEU A 16 -12.71 16.64 -3.14
CA LEU A 16 -12.97 16.45 -1.70
C LEU A 16 -14.44 16.75 -1.32
N PRO A 17 -15.05 17.88 -1.74
CA PRO A 17 -16.46 18.12 -1.49
C PRO A 17 -17.40 17.08 -2.13
N ALA A 18 -17.10 16.63 -3.35
CA ALA A 18 -17.87 15.57 -4.01
C ALA A 18 -17.84 14.26 -3.20
N ASN A 19 -16.66 13.86 -2.72
CA ASN A 19 -16.52 12.68 -1.86
C ASN A 19 -17.33 12.82 -0.58
N ILE A 20 -17.23 13.97 0.10
CA ILE A 20 -17.97 14.26 1.35
C ILE A 20 -19.47 14.21 1.11
N ILE A 21 -19.97 14.87 0.05
CA ILE A 21 -21.40 14.89 -0.27
C ILE A 21 -21.90 13.45 -0.53
N LEU A 22 -21.23 12.67 -1.36
CA LEU A 22 -21.61 11.29 -1.66
C LEU A 22 -21.55 10.40 -0.42
N TYR A 23 -20.57 10.59 0.44
CA TYR A 23 -20.45 9.87 1.71
C TYR A 23 -21.65 10.13 2.63
N PHE A 24 -22.10 11.39 2.74
CA PHE A 24 -23.25 11.74 3.59
C PHE A 24 -24.60 11.34 2.94
N LEU A 25 -24.71 11.35 1.62
CA LEU A 25 -25.90 10.86 0.92
C LEU A 25 -26.08 9.34 1.09
N ALA A 26 -25.00 8.59 1.24
CA ALA A 26 -25.06 7.15 1.42
C ALA A 26 -25.66 6.79 2.79
N ARG A 27 -26.77 6.05 2.80
CA ARG A 27 -27.44 5.59 4.03
C ARG A 27 -26.77 4.37 4.66
N ASN A 28 -26.11 3.54 3.86
CA ASN A 28 -25.59 2.24 4.29
C ASN A 28 -24.07 2.33 4.51
N PHE A 29 -23.58 1.82 5.64
CA PHE A 29 -22.14 1.76 5.95
C PHE A 29 -21.31 1.03 4.90
N LYS A 30 -21.84 -0.03 4.26
CA LYS A 30 -21.15 -0.73 3.17
C LYS A 30 -20.93 0.20 1.97
N VAL A 31 -21.95 0.99 1.60
CA VAL A 31 -21.87 1.94 0.50
C VAL A 31 -20.91 3.08 0.83
N LYS A 32 -20.89 3.58 2.05
CA LYS A 32 -19.93 4.59 2.52
C LYS A 32 -18.49 4.12 2.33
N ASN A 33 -18.19 2.90 2.75
CA ASN A 33 -16.85 2.33 2.61
C ASN A 33 -16.46 2.15 1.14
N ILE A 34 -17.39 1.73 0.28
CA ILE A 34 -17.14 1.59 -1.16
C ILE A 34 -16.84 2.96 -1.79
N ILE A 35 -17.59 4.00 -1.45
CA ILE A 35 -17.36 5.36 -1.92
C ILE A 35 -15.94 5.80 -1.56
N LEU A 36 -15.54 5.66 -0.29
CA LEU A 36 -14.21 6.03 0.16
C LEU A 36 -13.11 5.27 -0.59
N ILE A 37 -13.24 3.96 -0.78
CA ILE A 37 -12.27 3.15 -1.53
C ILE A 37 -12.18 3.62 -2.99
N ILE A 38 -13.32 3.81 -3.66
CA ILE A 38 -13.33 4.25 -5.07
C ILE A 38 -12.65 5.62 -5.19
N PHE A 39 -13.02 6.58 -4.36
CA PHE A 39 -12.41 7.91 -4.40
C PHE A 39 -10.91 7.87 -4.10
N SER A 40 -10.49 7.10 -3.12
CA SER A 40 -9.07 6.93 -2.80
C SER A 40 -8.29 6.31 -3.96
N LEU A 41 -8.79 5.22 -4.54
CA LEU A 41 -8.14 4.56 -5.68
C LEU A 41 -8.15 5.44 -6.93
N VAL A 42 -9.24 6.16 -7.21
CA VAL A 42 -9.32 7.12 -8.33
C VAL A 42 -8.31 8.25 -8.13
N PHE A 43 -8.21 8.81 -6.93
CA PHE A 43 -7.22 9.84 -6.63
C PHE A 43 -5.79 9.34 -6.85
N TYR A 44 -5.48 8.15 -6.31
CA TYR A 44 -4.16 7.55 -6.48
C TYR A 44 -3.87 7.22 -7.96
N SER A 45 -4.85 6.66 -8.70
CA SER A 45 -4.71 6.32 -10.11
C SER A 45 -4.52 7.55 -11.01
N TRP A 46 -5.06 8.69 -10.61
CA TRP A 46 -4.87 9.93 -11.36
C TRP A 46 -3.41 10.41 -11.35
N GLY A 47 -2.73 10.20 -10.22
CA GLY A 47 -1.30 10.49 -10.12
C GLY A 47 -0.42 9.43 -10.77
N GLU A 48 -0.74 8.16 -10.51
CA GLU A 48 0.12 7.01 -10.80
C GLU A 48 -0.72 5.77 -11.21
N PRO A 49 -1.30 5.72 -12.42
CA PRO A 49 -2.28 4.68 -12.79
C PRO A 49 -1.70 3.26 -12.75
N VAL A 50 -0.43 3.08 -13.07
CA VAL A 50 0.22 1.76 -13.08
C VAL A 50 0.45 1.24 -11.65
N PHE A 51 0.75 2.14 -10.73
CA PHE A 51 1.13 1.77 -9.36
C PHE A 51 -0.05 1.53 -8.41
N VAL A 52 -1.30 1.82 -8.84
CA VAL A 52 -2.50 1.37 -8.13
C VAL A 52 -2.52 -0.15 -7.97
N ALA A 53 -2.12 -0.88 -9.02
CA ALA A 53 -2.04 -2.33 -8.97
C ALA A 53 -1.05 -2.81 -7.89
N LEU A 54 0.08 -2.11 -7.74
CA LEU A 54 1.08 -2.41 -6.72
C LEU A 54 0.54 -2.17 -5.30
N LEU A 55 -0.18 -1.07 -5.07
CA LEU A 55 -0.83 -0.78 -3.79
C LEU A 55 -1.85 -1.86 -3.43
N ILE A 56 -2.72 -2.24 -4.38
CA ILE A 56 -3.72 -3.30 -4.17
C ILE A 56 -3.03 -4.64 -3.89
N PHE A 57 -1.98 -4.98 -4.65
CA PHE A 57 -1.21 -6.21 -4.47
C PHE A 57 -0.54 -6.27 -3.10
N SER A 58 0.17 -5.22 -2.69
CA SER A 58 0.81 -5.14 -1.36
C SER A 58 -0.22 -5.25 -0.24
N SER A 59 -1.36 -4.57 -0.38
CA SER A 59 -2.46 -4.65 0.58
C SER A 59 -3.03 -6.07 0.64
N PHE A 60 -3.21 -6.73 -0.49
CA PHE A 60 -3.73 -8.10 -0.55
C PHE A 60 -2.80 -9.10 0.14
N ILE A 61 -1.50 -8.98 -0.11
CA ILE A 61 -0.47 -9.78 0.58
C ILE A 61 -0.54 -9.56 2.10
N GLY A 62 -0.52 -8.30 2.55
CA GLY A 62 -0.63 -7.99 3.98
C GLY A 62 -1.89 -8.54 4.63
N TYR A 63 -3.03 -8.42 3.94
CA TYR A 63 -4.30 -8.97 4.39
C TYR A 63 -4.27 -10.50 4.55
N ILE A 64 -3.78 -11.22 3.53
CA ILE A 64 -3.71 -12.70 3.58
C ILE A 64 -2.84 -13.15 4.75
N PHE A 65 -1.64 -12.59 4.88
CA PHE A 65 -0.73 -13.00 5.94
C PHE A 65 -1.23 -12.61 7.33
N ALA A 66 -1.88 -11.47 7.51
CA ALA A 66 -2.54 -11.13 8.77
C ALA A 66 -3.64 -12.14 9.13
N MET A 67 -4.44 -12.57 8.16
CA MET A 67 -5.46 -13.63 8.36
C MET A 67 -4.83 -14.99 8.70
N GLN A 68 -3.72 -15.36 8.05
CA GLN A 68 -3.00 -16.60 8.37
C GLN A 68 -2.39 -16.56 9.77
N ILE A 69 -1.80 -15.43 10.17
CA ILE A 69 -1.29 -15.23 11.54
C ILE A 69 -2.42 -15.41 12.55
N HIS A 70 -3.57 -14.79 12.30
CA HIS A 70 -4.72 -14.85 13.21
C HIS A 70 -5.29 -16.28 13.36
N LYS A 71 -5.25 -17.07 12.28
CA LYS A 71 -5.76 -18.47 12.25
C LYS A 71 -4.73 -19.49 12.74
N SER A 72 -3.46 -19.12 12.87
CA SER A 72 -2.40 -20.03 13.26
C SER A 72 -2.49 -20.39 14.74
N GLU A 73 -2.34 -21.68 15.04
CA GLU A 73 -2.34 -22.18 16.43
C GLU A 73 -0.95 -22.13 17.05
N THR A 74 0.12 -22.26 16.25
CA THR A 74 1.50 -22.33 16.73
C THR A 74 2.24 -21.00 16.53
N GLU A 75 3.01 -20.58 17.52
CA GLU A 75 3.84 -19.38 17.45
C GLU A 75 4.87 -19.43 16.30
N GLN A 76 5.34 -20.64 15.96
CA GLN A 76 6.29 -20.82 14.86
C GLN A 76 5.63 -20.49 13.49
N GLN A 77 4.39 -20.91 13.27
CA GLN A 77 3.64 -20.57 12.05
C GLN A 77 3.35 -19.06 11.97
N LYS A 78 2.92 -18.45 13.07
CA LYS A 78 2.69 -16.99 13.13
C LYS A 78 3.95 -16.22 12.76
N LYS A 79 5.09 -16.60 13.34
CA LYS A 79 6.38 -15.98 13.04
C LYS A 79 6.79 -16.16 11.58
N MET A 80 6.58 -17.34 11.02
CA MET A 80 6.87 -17.63 9.61
C MET A 80 6.05 -16.71 8.69
N TYR A 81 4.74 -16.61 8.88
CA TYR A 81 3.87 -15.75 8.07
C TYR A 81 4.22 -14.27 8.22
N LEU A 82 4.58 -13.82 9.43
CA LEU A 82 5.08 -12.46 9.63
C LEU A 82 6.33 -12.21 8.79
N ILE A 83 7.34 -13.08 8.88
CA ILE A 83 8.61 -12.92 8.15
C ILE A 83 8.37 -12.89 6.64
N ILE A 84 7.53 -13.79 6.12
CA ILE A 84 7.22 -13.83 4.68
C ILE A 84 6.53 -12.52 4.24
N SER A 85 5.56 -12.05 5.00
CA SER A 85 4.89 -10.77 4.72
C SER A 85 5.87 -9.60 4.71
N LEU A 86 6.79 -9.55 5.67
CA LEU A 86 7.83 -8.53 5.75
C LEU A 86 8.77 -8.58 4.55
N ILE A 87 9.25 -9.78 4.20
CA ILE A 87 10.17 -9.96 3.05
C ILE A 87 9.51 -9.47 1.76
N ILE A 88 8.24 -9.81 1.52
CA ILE A 88 7.53 -9.40 0.30
C ILE A 88 7.32 -7.88 0.28
N ASN A 89 6.75 -7.29 1.34
CA ASN A 89 6.41 -5.88 1.34
C ASN A 89 7.65 -4.97 1.40
N ILE A 90 8.63 -5.29 2.25
CA ILE A 90 9.89 -4.53 2.34
C ILE A 90 10.76 -4.81 1.10
N GLY A 91 10.72 -6.02 0.56
CA GLY A 91 11.41 -6.37 -0.69
C GLY A 91 10.89 -5.55 -1.88
N LEU A 92 9.57 -5.42 -2.02
CA LEU A 92 8.97 -4.55 -3.04
C LEU A 92 9.41 -3.09 -2.86
N LEU A 93 9.35 -2.57 -1.63
CA LEU A 93 9.85 -1.23 -1.33
C LEU A 93 11.34 -1.10 -1.69
N GLY A 94 12.14 -2.12 -1.36
CA GLY A 94 13.55 -2.19 -1.67
C GLY A 94 13.84 -2.11 -3.16
N ILE A 95 13.12 -2.88 -3.96
CA ILE A 95 13.26 -2.90 -5.41
C ILE A 95 12.95 -1.51 -5.99
N PHE A 96 11.81 -0.90 -5.66
CA PHE A 96 11.45 0.39 -6.25
C PHE A 96 12.32 1.55 -5.75
N LYS A 97 12.73 1.52 -4.50
CA LYS A 97 13.43 2.66 -3.87
C LYS A 97 14.95 2.59 -4.00
N TYR A 98 15.54 1.40 -3.95
CA TYR A 98 16.99 1.24 -3.77
C TYR A 98 17.70 0.58 -4.95
N THR A 99 17.00 0.10 -6.00
CA THR A 99 17.67 -0.55 -7.15
C THR A 99 18.66 0.41 -7.83
N GLY A 100 18.29 1.65 -8.09
CA GLY A 100 19.21 2.62 -8.68
C GLY A 100 20.43 2.88 -7.80
N PHE A 101 20.26 2.98 -6.50
CA PHE A 101 21.35 3.13 -5.54
C PHE A 101 22.31 1.93 -5.56
N PHE A 102 21.78 0.70 -5.55
CA PHE A 102 22.60 -0.52 -5.58
C PHE A 102 23.38 -0.63 -6.90
N VAL A 103 22.72 -0.39 -8.05
CA VAL A 103 23.40 -0.46 -9.36
C VAL A 103 24.49 0.60 -9.48
N ASN A 104 24.25 1.82 -9.04
CA ASN A 104 25.27 2.89 -9.05
C ASN A 104 26.47 2.54 -8.16
N ASN A 105 26.24 1.97 -6.98
CA ASN A 105 27.35 1.56 -6.11
C ASN A 105 28.12 0.35 -6.68
N LEU A 106 27.43 -0.59 -7.31
CA LEU A 106 28.10 -1.72 -7.98
C LEU A 106 28.97 -1.23 -9.14
N ASN A 107 28.49 -0.31 -9.96
CA ASN A 107 29.26 0.30 -11.05
C ASN A 107 30.48 1.09 -10.52
N ALA A 108 30.37 1.68 -9.33
CA ALA A 108 31.49 2.40 -8.70
C ALA A 108 32.54 1.47 -8.09
N LEU A 109 32.14 0.30 -7.61
CA LEU A 109 33.04 -0.66 -6.94
C LEU A 109 33.65 -1.67 -7.91
N LEU A 110 32.97 -1.99 -8.99
CA LEU A 110 33.39 -2.99 -9.97
C LEU A 110 33.57 -2.26 -11.32
N PRO A 111 34.55 -2.66 -12.17
CA PRO A 111 34.70 -2.10 -13.51
C PRO A 111 33.64 -2.67 -14.48
N ILE A 112 32.36 -2.59 -14.07
CA ILE A 112 31.21 -3.08 -14.81
C ILE A 112 30.29 -1.88 -15.06
N ASP A 113 29.84 -1.71 -16.29
CA ASP A 113 28.92 -0.63 -16.67
C ASP A 113 27.52 -1.25 -16.84
N LEU A 114 26.85 -1.50 -15.70
CA LEU A 114 25.48 -2.00 -15.70
C LEU A 114 24.51 -0.84 -16.00
N PRO A 115 23.55 -1.02 -16.90
CA PRO A 115 22.54 0.01 -17.15
C PRO A 115 21.71 0.25 -15.89
N VAL A 116 21.70 1.51 -15.43
CA VAL A 116 20.89 1.91 -14.27
C VAL A 116 19.43 1.91 -14.70
N PRO A 117 18.57 1.04 -14.15
CA PRO A 117 17.16 1.01 -14.53
C PRO A 117 16.46 2.28 -14.05
N ASN A 118 15.79 2.97 -14.98
CA ASN A 118 15.00 4.15 -14.66
C ASN A 118 13.64 3.75 -14.08
N ILE A 119 13.67 3.23 -12.84
CA ILE A 119 12.45 2.82 -12.13
C ILE A 119 11.85 4.06 -11.48
N SER A 120 10.67 4.46 -11.95
CA SER A 120 9.91 5.52 -11.31
C SER A 120 9.47 5.07 -9.91
N LEU A 121 9.76 5.89 -8.89
CA LEU A 121 9.36 5.61 -7.52
C LEU A 121 7.86 5.91 -7.36
N PRO A 122 7.02 4.91 -7.02
CA PRO A 122 5.59 5.14 -6.78
C PRO A 122 5.37 6.11 -5.62
N ILE A 123 4.48 7.08 -5.83
CA ILE A 123 4.12 8.02 -4.77
C ILE A 123 3.51 7.26 -3.59
N GLY A 124 4.02 7.51 -2.38
CA GLY A 124 3.47 6.91 -1.16
C GLY A 124 3.87 5.45 -0.90
N ILE A 125 4.71 4.81 -1.74
CA ILE A 125 5.09 3.39 -1.55
C ILE A 125 5.65 3.12 -0.14
N SER A 126 6.49 3.99 0.38
CA SER A 126 7.03 3.83 1.73
C SER A 126 5.93 3.92 2.79
N PHE A 127 4.99 4.85 2.59
CA PHE A 127 3.92 5.09 3.55
C PHE A 127 2.99 3.88 3.67
N TYR A 128 2.41 3.43 2.55
CA TYR A 128 1.49 2.29 2.62
C TYR A 128 2.20 0.97 2.96
N THR A 129 3.48 0.80 2.57
CA THR A 129 4.24 -0.38 2.97
C THR A 129 4.43 -0.43 4.48
N PHE A 130 4.84 0.68 5.12
CA PHE A 130 4.97 0.73 6.58
C PHE A 130 3.62 0.55 7.29
N GLN A 131 2.55 1.07 6.74
CA GLN A 131 1.20 0.90 7.28
C GLN A 131 0.77 -0.57 7.25
N ILE A 132 1.01 -1.28 6.15
CA ILE A 132 0.74 -2.72 6.02
C ILE A 132 1.61 -3.52 7.00
N VAL A 133 2.91 -3.25 7.03
CA VAL A 133 3.87 -3.94 7.90
C VAL A 133 3.52 -3.74 9.38
N SER A 134 3.20 -2.52 9.78
CA SER A 134 2.77 -2.20 11.14
C SER A 134 1.51 -2.97 11.53
N TYR A 135 0.51 -3.01 10.65
CA TYR A 135 -0.72 -3.77 10.89
C TYR A 135 -0.45 -5.27 11.04
N VAL A 136 0.35 -5.89 10.17
CA VAL A 136 0.67 -7.32 10.25
C VAL A 136 1.43 -7.62 11.55
N ALA A 137 2.34 -6.74 11.96
CA ALA A 137 3.05 -6.85 13.23
C ALA A 137 2.12 -6.72 14.45
N ASP A 138 1.15 -5.81 14.41
CA ASP A 138 0.17 -5.64 15.48
C ASP A 138 -0.76 -6.86 15.60
N VAL A 139 -1.15 -7.49 14.50
CA VAL A 139 -1.89 -8.77 14.50
C VAL A 139 -1.02 -9.88 15.10
N TYR A 140 0.26 -9.96 14.72
CA TYR A 140 1.19 -10.94 15.30
C TYR A 140 1.36 -10.77 16.82
N CYS A 141 1.48 -9.53 17.28
CA CYS A 141 1.59 -9.21 18.72
C CYS A 141 0.25 -9.33 19.48
N ASN A 142 -0.84 -9.78 18.83
CA ASN A 142 -2.20 -9.84 19.38
C ASN A 142 -2.74 -8.49 19.89
N ARG A 143 -2.21 -7.36 19.40
CA ARG A 143 -2.70 -6.02 19.76
C ARG A 143 -4.01 -5.68 19.07
N VAL A 144 -4.19 -6.18 17.84
CA VAL A 144 -5.40 -6.04 17.05
C VAL A 144 -5.83 -7.37 16.47
N LYS A 145 -7.15 -7.55 16.31
CA LYS A 145 -7.69 -8.72 15.58
C LYS A 145 -7.53 -8.51 14.09
N ALA A 146 -7.26 -9.59 13.34
CA ALA A 146 -7.19 -9.51 11.90
C ALA A 146 -8.54 -9.05 11.32
N GLN A 147 -8.50 -8.11 10.38
CA GLN A 147 -9.69 -7.64 9.68
C GLN A 147 -10.19 -8.71 8.71
N GLU A 148 -11.43 -9.15 8.88
CA GLU A 148 -12.03 -10.21 8.04
C GLU A 148 -12.42 -9.73 6.64
N SER A 149 -12.53 -8.43 6.43
CA SER A 149 -12.97 -7.84 5.16
C SER A 149 -11.84 -7.14 4.45
N PHE A 150 -11.41 -7.69 3.29
CA PHE A 150 -10.38 -7.06 2.46
C PHE A 150 -10.72 -5.62 2.04
N PRO A 151 -11.96 -5.27 1.62
CA PRO A 151 -12.29 -3.88 1.31
C PRO A 151 -12.07 -2.92 2.47
N LYS A 152 -12.38 -3.32 3.71
CA LYS A 152 -12.12 -2.48 4.89
C LYS A 152 -10.62 -2.30 5.15
N PHE A 153 -9.85 -3.36 4.93
CA PHE A 153 -8.39 -3.27 5.03
C PHE A 153 -7.80 -2.41 3.92
N LEU A 154 -8.27 -2.57 2.68
CA LEU A 154 -7.84 -1.72 1.56
C LEU A 154 -8.16 -0.24 1.80
N MET A 155 -9.32 0.07 2.37
CA MET A 155 -9.70 1.44 2.76
C MET A 155 -8.75 2.02 3.84
N TYR A 156 -8.27 1.18 4.75
CA TYR A 156 -7.30 1.60 5.76
C TYR A 156 -5.94 1.94 5.14
N VAL A 157 -5.53 1.20 4.11
CA VAL A 157 -4.22 1.34 3.46
C VAL A 157 -4.22 2.46 2.42
N SER A 158 -5.32 2.66 1.67
CA SER A 158 -5.44 3.62 0.55
C SER A 158 -5.89 4.99 1.01
#